data_9d8e525625bade0d16a0c03860ed00fb
#
_entry.id   9d8e525625bade0d16a0c03860ed00fb
#
_cell.length_a   1.000
_cell.length_b   1.000
_cell.length_c   1.000
_cell.angle_alpha   90.00
_cell.angle_beta   90.00
_cell.angle_gamma   90.00
#
_symmetry.space_group_name_H-M   'P 1'
#
loop_
_entity.id
_entity.type
_entity.pdbx_description
1 polymer ?
#
loop_
_entity_poly.entity_id
_entity_poly.type
_entity_poly.pdbx_seq_one_letter_code
_entity_poly.pdbx_strand_id
1 'polypeptide(L)'
;RGCRFRCEFCAVTTYFAHEHRTRPPDEVVAEIAADRLRNLFFVDDNLIADIPAAKALLRALIPLRVRWVSQASLDQVDDPELMDLFVESGCLGNVIGFESLDPANLRQMRKGANLAGFDRYARAVAVLRDRGLQTWAAFALGYDHETVESVGATVEWAIENRFTFAAFNVLMPYPGTPLYARLAAEGRLLYDGRWWLHPDYRFNSAAFRPARMTADQLTEAAWACRRRWSSAGSIVRRALDPRTILRSPLRFAVYCAYNPLYRRESWKRQGMRLGLG
;
A
#
# COMPACT_ATOMS: atom_id res chain seq x y z
N ARG A 1 -2.93 12.22 -11.07
CA ARG A 1 -2.39 11.02 -11.71
C ARG A 1 -0.88 11.08 -11.77
N GLY A 2 -0.21 9.92 -11.58
CA GLY A 2 1.24 9.83 -11.58
C GLY A 2 1.88 10.04 -10.22
N CYS A 3 3.22 9.97 -10.17
CA CYS A 3 3.97 10.05 -8.93
C CYS A 3 5.38 10.63 -9.20
N ARG A 4 5.89 11.45 -8.27
CA ARG A 4 7.24 12.05 -8.35
C ARG A 4 8.38 11.05 -8.09
N PHE A 5 8.09 9.91 -7.47
CA PHE A 5 9.10 8.91 -7.15
C PHE A 5 9.44 8.03 -8.35
N ARG A 6 10.60 7.38 -8.29
CA ARG A 6 11.14 6.54 -9.38
C ARG A 6 11.41 5.12 -8.89
N CYS A 7 10.44 4.53 -8.17
CA CYS A 7 10.57 3.18 -7.67
C CYS A 7 10.71 2.18 -8.83
N GLU A 8 11.73 1.30 -8.78
CA GLU A 8 12.07 0.42 -9.91
C GLU A 8 10.97 -0.59 -10.28
N PHE A 9 10.12 -0.95 -9.32
CA PHE A 9 9.04 -1.91 -9.52
C PHE A 9 7.72 -1.28 -10.00
N CYS A 10 7.61 0.06 -9.97
CA CYS A 10 6.34 0.73 -10.09
C CYS A 10 5.91 0.95 -11.55
N ALA A 11 4.82 0.30 -11.96
CA ALA A 11 4.24 0.48 -13.28
C ALA A 11 3.69 1.90 -13.50
N VAL A 12 3.24 2.58 -12.44
CA VAL A 12 2.69 3.95 -12.52
C VAL A 12 3.74 4.92 -13.05
N THR A 13 4.95 4.90 -12.48
CA THR A 13 6.01 5.82 -12.91
C THR A 13 6.47 5.55 -14.33
N THR A 14 6.45 4.29 -14.76
CA THR A 14 6.74 3.91 -16.14
C THR A 14 5.63 4.37 -17.08
N TYR A 15 4.37 4.13 -16.72
CA TYR A 15 3.20 4.46 -17.55
C TYR A 15 3.03 5.97 -17.76
N PHE A 16 3.24 6.78 -16.70
CA PHE A 16 3.11 8.23 -16.77
C PHE A 16 4.45 8.95 -17.06
N ALA A 17 5.50 8.24 -17.48
CA ALA A 17 6.80 8.81 -17.79
C ALA A 17 7.37 9.73 -16.69
N HIS A 18 7.14 9.37 -15.42
CA HIS A 18 7.49 10.14 -14.22
C HIS A 18 6.80 11.50 -14.08
N GLU A 19 5.77 11.77 -14.87
CA GLU A 19 4.95 12.96 -14.71
C GLU A 19 3.96 12.84 -13.58
N HIS A 20 3.59 13.98 -13.00
CA HIS A 20 2.48 14.09 -12.06
C HIS A 20 1.54 15.20 -12.52
N ARG A 21 0.25 14.95 -12.55
CA ARG A 21 -0.78 15.86 -13.01
C ARG A 21 -1.89 15.96 -11.97
N THR A 22 -2.26 17.19 -11.62
CA THR A 22 -3.35 17.50 -10.70
C THR A 22 -4.49 18.19 -11.44
N ARG A 23 -5.69 18.10 -10.88
CA ARG A 23 -6.83 18.93 -11.26
C ARG A 23 -6.88 20.16 -10.35
N PRO A 24 -7.39 21.29 -10.81
CA PRO A 24 -7.67 22.45 -9.96
C PRO A 24 -8.58 22.06 -8.78
N PRO A 25 -8.28 22.50 -7.54
CA PRO A 25 -9.09 22.15 -6.37
C PRO A 25 -10.55 22.57 -6.45
N ASP A 26 -10.84 23.71 -7.06
CA ASP A 26 -12.19 24.23 -7.27
C ASP A 26 -13.04 23.33 -8.15
N GLU A 27 -12.48 22.77 -9.21
CA GLU A 27 -13.19 21.79 -10.07
C GLU A 27 -13.54 20.52 -9.28
N VAL A 28 -12.58 20.01 -8.48
CA VAL A 28 -12.81 18.81 -7.67
C VAL A 28 -13.89 19.04 -6.63
N VAL A 29 -13.85 20.19 -5.95
CA VAL A 29 -14.85 20.59 -4.96
C VAL A 29 -16.23 20.77 -5.57
N ALA A 30 -16.30 21.41 -6.74
CA ALA A 30 -17.56 21.60 -7.47
C ALA A 30 -18.21 20.24 -7.85
N GLU A 31 -17.42 19.28 -8.33
CA GLU A 31 -17.89 17.92 -8.66
C GLU A 31 -18.44 17.22 -7.42
N ILE A 32 -17.67 17.21 -6.31
CA ILE A 32 -18.10 16.59 -5.06
C ILE A 32 -19.40 17.20 -4.52
N ALA A 33 -19.53 18.53 -4.61
CA ALA A 33 -20.70 19.24 -4.15
C ALA A 33 -21.93 18.96 -5.05
N ALA A 34 -21.76 18.96 -6.37
CA ALA A 34 -22.81 18.68 -7.33
C ALA A 34 -23.40 17.28 -7.14
N ASP A 35 -22.53 16.27 -6.93
CA ASP A 35 -22.93 14.89 -6.73
C ASP A 35 -23.34 14.57 -5.27
N ARG A 36 -23.27 15.55 -4.37
CA ARG A 36 -23.60 15.41 -2.94
C ARG A 36 -22.89 14.25 -2.25
N LEU A 37 -21.67 13.97 -2.68
CA LEU A 37 -20.87 12.87 -2.14
C LEU A 37 -20.48 13.14 -0.68
N ARG A 38 -20.53 12.09 0.14
CA ARG A 38 -20.17 12.16 1.57
C ARG A 38 -18.97 11.30 1.94
N ASN A 39 -18.74 10.24 1.18
CA ASN A 39 -17.62 9.33 1.36
C ASN A 39 -16.89 9.18 0.05
N LEU A 40 -15.59 9.41 0.05
CA LEU A 40 -14.76 9.48 -1.14
C LEU A 40 -13.57 8.53 -1.02
N PHE A 41 -13.15 7.99 -2.15
CA PHE A 41 -11.83 7.42 -2.32
C PHE A 41 -11.09 8.17 -3.43
N PHE A 42 -10.10 8.98 -3.07
CA PHE A 42 -9.20 9.59 -4.04
C PHE A 42 -8.27 8.51 -4.59
N VAL A 43 -8.44 8.18 -5.86
CA VAL A 43 -7.70 7.11 -6.57
C VAL A 43 -6.40 7.62 -7.18
N ASP A 44 -5.83 8.65 -6.60
CA ASP A 44 -4.51 9.16 -6.97
C ASP A 44 -3.43 8.13 -6.63
N ASP A 45 -2.43 8.01 -7.48
CA ASP A 45 -1.30 7.09 -7.25
C ASP A 45 -0.46 7.51 -6.03
N ASN A 46 -0.40 8.82 -5.77
CA ASN A 46 0.13 9.44 -4.57
C ASN A 46 -0.45 10.85 -4.44
N LEU A 47 -1.42 11.04 -3.55
CA LEU A 47 -2.13 12.32 -3.38
C LEU A 47 -1.17 13.47 -3.03
N ILE A 48 -0.07 13.18 -2.33
CA ILE A 48 0.91 14.17 -1.88
C ILE A 48 2.15 14.24 -2.78
N ALA A 49 2.06 13.74 -4.00
CA ALA A 49 3.17 13.85 -4.95
C ALA A 49 3.57 15.32 -5.23
N ASP A 50 2.61 16.24 -5.12
CA ASP A 50 2.81 17.68 -5.06
C ASP A 50 2.19 18.19 -3.75
N ILE A 51 3.03 18.49 -2.76
CA ILE A 51 2.58 18.90 -1.42
C ILE A 51 1.81 20.22 -1.45
N PRO A 52 2.26 21.29 -2.13
CA PRO A 52 1.49 22.52 -2.28
C PRO A 52 0.10 22.31 -2.87
N ALA A 53 -0.01 21.55 -3.96
CA ALA A 53 -1.29 21.23 -4.60
C ALA A 53 -2.19 20.39 -3.67
N ALA A 54 -1.61 19.41 -2.96
CA ALA A 54 -2.34 18.62 -1.97
C ALA A 54 -2.91 19.50 -0.85
N LYS A 55 -2.11 20.39 -0.27
CA LYS A 55 -2.56 21.33 0.77
C LYS A 55 -3.68 22.24 0.27
N ALA A 56 -3.60 22.73 -0.96
CA ALA A 56 -4.65 23.54 -1.57
C ALA A 56 -5.97 22.74 -1.68
N LEU A 57 -5.92 21.51 -2.18
CA LEU A 57 -7.09 20.64 -2.26
C LEU A 57 -7.67 20.35 -0.87
N LEU A 58 -6.84 20.00 0.11
CA LEU A 58 -7.30 19.67 1.45
C LEU A 58 -8.02 20.85 2.12
N ARG A 59 -7.49 22.07 1.99
CA ARG A 59 -8.17 23.29 2.47
C ARG A 59 -9.53 23.49 1.81
N ALA A 60 -9.61 23.23 0.50
CA ALA A 60 -10.87 23.38 -0.24
C ALA A 60 -11.90 22.30 0.14
N LEU A 61 -11.49 21.14 0.63
CA LEU A 61 -12.37 20.06 1.10
C LEU A 61 -13.00 20.32 2.48
N ILE A 62 -12.35 21.11 3.36
CA ILE A 62 -12.82 21.34 4.74
C ILE A 62 -14.29 21.77 4.81
N PRO A 63 -14.76 22.76 4.03
CA PRO A 63 -16.15 23.21 4.10
C PRO A 63 -17.18 22.15 3.70
N LEU A 64 -16.79 21.15 2.89
CA LEU A 64 -17.69 20.09 2.40
C LEU A 64 -18.03 19.06 3.47
N ARG A 65 -17.24 18.96 4.56
CA ARG A 65 -17.41 18.00 5.66
C ARG A 65 -17.57 16.56 5.16
N VAL A 66 -16.82 16.20 4.14
CA VAL A 66 -16.76 14.83 3.59
C VAL A 66 -15.86 13.94 4.42
N ARG A 67 -15.97 12.62 4.22
CA ARG A 67 -15.02 11.62 4.72
C ARG A 67 -14.31 11.01 3.54
N TRP A 68 -13.01 10.84 3.65
CA TRP A 68 -12.27 10.33 2.51
C TRP A 68 -11.05 9.50 2.91
N VAL A 69 -10.58 8.70 1.97
CA VAL A 69 -9.34 7.93 2.01
C VAL A 69 -8.58 8.11 0.70
N SER A 70 -7.28 7.90 0.71
CA SER A 70 -6.43 7.97 -0.49
C SER A 70 -5.21 7.07 -0.38
N GLN A 71 -4.33 7.16 -1.40
CA GLN A 71 -2.96 6.68 -1.33
C GLN A 71 -2.02 7.86 -1.07
N ALA A 72 -1.05 7.67 -0.18
CA ALA A 72 -0.05 8.67 0.13
C ALA A 72 1.29 8.02 0.48
N SER A 73 2.39 8.72 0.28
CA SER A 73 3.71 8.26 0.71
C SER A 73 3.97 8.55 2.19
N LEU A 74 4.93 7.83 2.79
CA LEU A 74 5.20 7.90 4.23
C LEU A 74 5.72 9.26 4.68
N ASP A 75 6.38 10.01 3.81
CA ASP A 75 6.92 11.36 4.06
C ASP A 75 5.85 12.41 4.41
N GLN A 76 4.55 12.08 4.27
CA GLN A 76 3.47 12.94 4.79
C GLN A 76 3.63 13.31 6.26
N VAL A 77 4.21 12.43 7.08
CA VAL A 77 4.38 12.65 8.52
C VAL A 77 5.43 13.71 8.86
N ASP A 78 6.25 14.09 7.91
CA ASP A 78 7.31 15.08 8.09
C ASP A 78 6.79 16.53 7.92
N ASP A 79 5.53 16.70 7.48
CA ASP A 79 4.88 18.02 7.35
C ASP A 79 3.69 18.13 8.31
N PRO A 80 3.85 18.80 9.46
CA PRO A 80 2.80 18.94 10.48
C PRO A 80 1.54 19.62 9.96
N GLU A 81 1.68 20.65 9.11
CA GLU A 81 0.53 21.35 8.53
C GLU A 81 -0.27 20.43 7.59
N LEU A 82 0.43 19.65 6.75
CA LEU A 82 -0.22 18.67 5.89
C LEU A 82 -0.99 17.65 6.74
N MET A 83 -0.41 17.19 7.85
CA MET A 83 -1.05 16.23 8.76
C MET A 83 -2.29 16.83 9.44
N ASP A 84 -2.28 18.11 9.79
CA ASP A 84 -3.45 18.80 10.35
C ASP A 84 -4.54 18.93 9.29
N LEU A 85 -4.19 19.31 8.06
CA LEU A 85 -5.12 19.40 6.94
C LEU A 85 -5.75 18.04 6.59
N PHE A 86 -5.03 16.93 6.70
CA PHE A 86 -5.63 15.60 6.54
C PHE A 86 -6.78 15.39 7.52
N VAL A 87 -6.58 15.72 8.79
CA VAL A 87 -7.61 15.54 9.81
C VAL A 87 -8.78 16.50 9.59
N GLU A 88 -8.51 17.77 9.37
CA GLU A 88 -9.52 18.83 9.21
C GLU A 88 -10.39 18.62 7.96
N SER A 89 -9.80 18.14 6.86
CA SER A 89 -10.53 17.85 5.62
C SER A 89 -11.35 16.55 5.67
N GLY A 90 -11.26 15.77 6.76
CA GLY A 90 -12.04 14.56 6.97
C GLY A 90 -11.39 13.27 6.49
N CYS A 91 -10.06 13.23 6.37
CA CYS A 91 -9.33 11.99 6.07
C CYS A 91 -9.55 10.94 7.16
N LEU A 92 -9.92 9.75 6.75
CA LEU A 92 -10.02 8.59 7.64
C LEU A 92 -8.71 7.81 7.72
N GLY A 93 -7.88 7.91 6.69
CA GLY A 93 -6.61 7.20 6.60
C GLY A 93 -6.12 7.03 5.16
N ASN A 94 -4.94 6.45 5.01
CA ASN A 94 -4.27 6.32 3.74
C ASN A 94 -3.74 4.90 3.50
N VAL A 95 -3.71 4.50 2.23
CA VAL A 95 -2.88 3.40 1.76
C VAL A 95 -1.44 3.91 1.67
N ILE A 96 -0.52 3.26 2.35
CA ILE A 96 0.90 3.66 2.42
C ILE A 96 1.77 2.46 2.05
N GLY A 97 2.61 2.64 1.04
CA GLY A 97 3.61 1.65 0.67
C GLY A 97 4.81 1.68 1.62
N PHE A 98 4.88 0.72 2.56
CA PHE A 98 6.07 0.47 3.40
C PHE A 98 7.09 -0.35 2.63
N GLU A 99 6.64 -1.27 1.82
CA GLU A 99 7.32 -2.16 0.90
C GLU A 99 8.20 -3.20 1.61
N SER A 100 9.23 -2.80 2.36
CA SER A 100 10.15 -3.71 3.06
C SER A 100 10.58 -3.15 4.41
N LEU A 101 10.95 -4.04 5.32
CA LEU A 101 11.59 -3.72 6.61
C LEU A 101 13.12 -3.84 6.52
N ASP A 102 13.68 -3.94 5.32
CA ASP A 102 15.12 -4.00 5.08
C ASP A 102 15.59 -2.75 4.31
N PRO A 103 16.49 -1.90 4.86
CA PRO A 103 17.00 -0.73 4.17
C PRO A 103 17.74 -1.06 2.86
N ALA A 104 18.34 -2.25 2.74
CA ALA A 104 19.00 -2.65 1.50
C ALA A 104 17.99 -2.87 0.37
N ASN A 105 16.84 -3.49 0.68
CA ASN A 105 15.73 -3.60 -0.27
C ASN A 105 15.17 -2.23 -0.63
N LEU A 106 14.96 -1.33 0.33
CA LEU A 106 14.45 0.02 0.05
C LEU A 106 15.41 0.83 -0.85
N ARG A 107 16.73 0.66 -0.68
CA ARG A 107 17.73 1.24 -1.60
C ARG A 107 17.60 0.68 -3.00
N GLN A 108 17.53 -0.65 -3.12
CA GLN A 108 17.36 -1.32 -4.41
C GLN A 108 16.06 -0.92 -5.10
N MET A 109 14.96 -0.83 -4.36
CA MET A 109 13.67 -0.35 -4.84
C MET A 109 13.68 1.12 -5.30
N ARG A 110 14.69 1.89 -4.96
CA ARG A 110 14.73 3.35 -5.11
C ARG A 110 13.57 4.05 -4.38
N LYS A 111 13.18 3.52 -3.23
CA LYS A 111 12.09 4.05 -2.39
C LYS A 111 12.63 5.12 -1.42
N GLY A 112 13.06 6.25 -1.95
CA GLY A 112 13.79 7.30 -1.22
C GLY A 112 13.07 7.83 0.02
N ALA A 113 11.77 8.10 -0.05
CA ALA A 113 10.98 8.57 1.08
C ALA A 113 10.99 7.56 2.25
N ASN A 114 10.90 6.27 1.96
CA ASN A 114 10.92 5.23 2.97
C ASN A 114 12.32 5.04 3.55
N LEU A 115 13.35 5.09 2.71
CA LEU A 115 14.73 4.95 3.15
C LEU A 115 15.15 6.07 4.11
N ALA A 116 14.81 7.31 3.79
CA ALA A 116 15.06 8.46 4.67
C ALA A 116 14.33 8.37 6.01
N GLY A 117 13.18 7.67 6.05
CA GLY A 117 12.36 7.49 7.22
C GLY A 117 12.47 6.13 7.91
N PHE A 118 13.37 5.23 7.44
CA PHE A 118 13.39 3.83 7.88
C PHE A 118 13.52 3.68 9.39
N ASP A 119 14.47 4.34 10.01
CA ASP A 119 14.68 4.28 11.46
C ASP A 119 13.51 4.91 12.25
N ARG A 120 12.62 5.61 11.55
CA ARG A 120 11.47 6.29 12.11
C ARG A 120 10.13 5.62 11.74
N TYR A 121 10.14 4.43 11.12
CA TYR A 121 8.91 3.75 10.72
C TYR A 121 7.91 3.61 11.87
N ALA A 122 8.35 3.12 13.03
CA ALA A 122 7.50 3.00 14.20
C ALA A 122 6.98 4.37 14.68
N ARG A 123 7.83 5.42 14.62
CA ARG A 123 7.43 6.80 14.97
C ARG A 123 6.43 7.34 13.94
N ALA A 124 6.65 7.13 12.65
CA ALA A 124 5.72 7.57 11.61
C ALA A 124 4.33 6.93 11.80
N VAL A 125 4.29 5.63 12.09
CA VAL A 125 3.03 4.93 12.42
C VAL A 125 2.39 5.49 13.68
N ALA A 126 3.16 5.81 14.71
CA ALA A 126 2.65 6.44 15.93
C ALA A 126 2.02 7.81 15.65
N VAL A 127 2.68 8.66 14.84
CA VAL A 127 2.16 9.98 14.43
C VAL A 127 0.82 9.85 13.70
N LEU A 128 0.72 8.92 12.74
CA LEU A 128 -0.54 8.65 12.03
C LEU A 128 -1.66 8.23 12.99
N ARG A 129 -1.34 7.28 13.88
CA ARG A 129 -2.31 6.76 14.87
C ARG A 129 -2.73 7.84 15.89
N ASP A 130 -1.82 8.67 16.37
CA ASP A 130 -2.12 9.74 17.33
C ASP A 130 -3.08 10.78 16.75
N ARG A 131 -3.01 11.02 15.43
CA ARG A 131 -3.98 11.85 14.70
C ARG A 131 -5.27 11.10 14.34
N GLY A 132 -5.34 9.82 14.65
CA GLY A 132 -6.51 8.97 14.37
C GLY A 132 -6.63 8.58 12.90
N LEU A 133 -5.56 8.64 12.12
CA LEU A 133 -5.52 8.19 10.73
C LEU A 133 -5.30 6.68 10.67
N GLN A 134 -6.20 5.98 10.01
CA GLN A 134 -6.09 4.55 9.77
C GLN A 134 -5.06 4.30 8.67
N THR A 135 -4.18 3.34 8.87
CA THR A 135 -3.20 2.97 7.85
C THR A 135 -3.57 1.64 7.20
N TRP A 136 -3.59 1.63 5.87
CA TRP A 136 -3.53 0.43 5.06
C TRP A 136 -2.11 0.27 4.56
N ALA A 137 -1.34 -0.58 5.22
CA ALA A 137 0.06 -0.81 4.87
C ALA A 137 0.17 -1.73 3.65
N ALA A 138 1.01 -1.39 2.67
CA ALA A 138 1.35 -2.26 1.56
C ALA A 138 2.82 -2.69 1.66
N PHE A 139 3.06 -4.00 1.46
CA PHE A 139 4.38 -4.61 1.44
C PHE A 139 4.58 -5.34 0.12
N ALA A 140 5.80 -5.19 -0.46
CA ALA A 140 6.23 -5.86 -1.68
C ALA A 140 7.29 -6.91 -1.30
N LEU A 141 6.91 -8.19 -1.33
CA LEU A 141 7.70 -9.31 -0.85
C LEU A 141 8.47 -9.99 -1.98
N GLY A 142 9.73 -10.32 -1.75
CA GLY A 142 10.58 -11.07 -2.68
C GLY A 142 11.75 -10.29 -3.26
N TYR A 143 12.11 -9.13 -2.70
CA TYR A 143 13.34 -8.43 -3.07
C TYR A 143 14.60 -9.22 -2.67
N ASP A 144 15.74 -8.85 -3.24
CA ASP A 144 16.96 -9.67 -3.26
C ASP A 144 17.58 -9.91 -1.87
N HIS A 145 17.28 -9.08 -0.88
CA HIS A 145 17.77 -9.26 0.50
C HIS A 145 16.79 -9.99 1.42
N GLU A 146 15.58 -10.32 0.94
CA GLU A 146 14.59 -11.02 1.75
C GLU A 146 14.85 -12.52 1.83
N THR A 147 14.49 -13.07 2.99
CA THR A 147 14.43 -14.51 3.28
C THR A 147 13.01 -14.87 3.72
N VAL A 148 12.69 -16.15 3.82
CA VAL A 148 11.39 -16.62 4.31
C VAL A 148 11.12 -16.07 5.72
N GLU A 149 12.16 -16.02 6.57
CA GLU A 149 12.06 -15.52 7.95
C GLU A 149 11.76 -14.02 7.99
N SER A 150 12.43 -13.21 7.14
CA SER A 150 12.19 -11.76 7.09
C SER A 150 10.79 -11.43 6.55
N VAL A 151 10.28 -12.22 5.60
CA VAL A 151 8.88 -12.12 5.14
C VAL A 151 7.92 -12.40 6.30
N GLY A 152 8.19 -13.45 7.11
CA GLY A 152 7.41 -13.74 8.32
C GLY A 152 7.47 -12.62 9.35
N ALA A 153 8.64 -12.02 9.57
CA ALA A 153 8.79 -10.88 10.48
C ALA A 153 7.98 -9.66 10.06
N THR A 154 7.78 -9.45 8.75
CA THR A 154 7.00 -8.33 8.22
C THR A 154 5.55 -8.36 8.68
N VAL A 155 4.89 -9.52 8.70
CA VAL A 155 3.49 -9.60 9.17
C VAL A 155 3.38 -9.40 10.68
N GLU A 156 4.32 -9.90 11.47
CA GLU A 156 4.33 -9.68 12.92
C GLU A 156 4.53 -8.20 13.24
N TRP A 157 5.47 -7.53 12.58
CA TRP A 157 5.68 -6.10 12.71
C TRP A 157 4.41 -5.30 12.38
N ALA A 158 3.71 -5.67 11.31
CA ALA A 158 2.47 -5.01 10.93
C ALA A 158 1.36 -5.21 11.99
N ILE A 159 1.28 -6.38 12.61
CA ILE A 159 0.33 -6.68 13.69
C ILE A 159 0.70 -5.88 14.96
N GLU A 160 1.97 -5.81 15.32
CA GLU A 160 2.47 -5.08 16.48
C GLU A 160 2.20 -3.58 16.39
N ASN A 161 2.40 -3.02 15.21
CA ASN A 161 2.09 -1.63 14.91
C ASN A 161 0.60 -1.35 14.71
N ARG A 162 -0.28 -2.36 14.87
CA ARG A 162 -1.74 -2.23 14.84
C ARG A 162 -2.27 -1.55 13.58
N PHE A 163 -1.70 -1.84 12.43
CA PHE A 163 -2.28 -1.36 11.18
C PHE A 163 -3.73 -1.81 11.05
N THR A 164 -4.57 -0.92 10.59
CA THR A 164 -6.00 -1.25 10.40
C THR A 164 -6.16 -2.28 9.30
N PHE A 165 -5.46 -2.09 8.19
CA PHE A 165 -5.41 -3.00 7.05
C PHE A 165 -3.97 -3.18 6.58
N ALA A 166 -3.67 -4.32 5.95
CA ALA A 166 -2.39 -4.55 5.30
C ALA A 166 -2.54 -5.49 4.09
N ALA A 167 -1.69 -5.27 3.10
CA ALA A 167 -1.53 -6.12 1.92
C ALA A 167 -0.10 -6.64 1.85
N PHE A 168 0.03 -7.96 1.74
CA PHE A 168 1.30 -8.67 1.60
C PHE A 168 1.37 -9.22 0.18
N ASN A 169 1.98 -8.45 -0.73
CA ASN A 169 1.98 -8.74 -2.15
C ASN A 169 3.31 -9.33 -2.57
N VAL A 170 3.27 -10.44 -3.30
CA VAL A 170 4.45 -10.89 -4.02
C VAL A 170 4.86 -9.80 -5.02
N LEU A 171 6.14 -9.45 -5.01
CA LEU A 171 6.70 -8.51 -5.96
C LEU A 171 6.41 -8.97 -7.39
N MET A 172 5.87 -8.08 -8.21
CA MET A 172 5.47 -8.43 -9.56
C MET A 172 6.31 -7.67 -10.60
N PRO A 173 7.05 -8.38 -11.46
CA PRO A 173 7.81 -7.75 -12.54
C PRO A 173 6.87 -7.35 -13.67
N TYR A 174 6.34 -6.13 -13.61
CA TYR A 174 5.50 -5.59 -14.68
C TYR A 174 6.35 -5.19 -15.89
N PRO A 175 5.93 -5.55 -17.12
CA PRO A 175 6.62 -5.14 -18.34
C PRO A 175 6.84 -3.63 -18.41
N GLY A 176 7.99 -3.23 -18.93
CA GLY A 176 8.38 -1.83 -19.07
C GLY A 176 8.98 -1.22 -17.79
N THR A 177 8.90 -1.89 -16.63
CA THR A 177 9.54 -1.42 -15.41
C THR A 177 11.04 -1.75 -15.39
N PRO A 178 11.88 -0.92 -14.70
CA PRO A 178 13.29 -1.24 -14.48
C PRO A 178 13.50 -2.59 -13.80
N LEU A 179 12.62 -2.98 -12.86
CA LEU A 179 12.63 -4.30 -12.22
C LEU A 179 12.51 -5.43 -13.25
N TYR A 180 11.54 -5.32 -14.16
CA TYR A 180 11.36 -6.33 -15.21
C TYR A 180 12.61 -6.47 -16.08
N ALA A 181 13.17 -5.35 -16.53
CA ALA A 181 14.38 -5.33 -17.35
C ALA A 181 15.58 -5.96 -16.61
N ARG A 182 15.76 -5.66 -15.32
CA ARG A 182 16.82 -6.23 -14.50
C ARG A 182 16.66 -7.76 -14.36
N LEU A 183 15.48 -8.21 -13.96
CA LEU A 183 15.22 -9.64 -13.78
C LEU A 183 15.31 -10.43 -15.10
N ALA A 184 14.95 -9.82 -16.23
CA ALA A 184 15.13 -10.40 -17.55
C ALA A 184 16.62 -10.57 -17.89
N ALA A 185 17.43 -9.52 -17.68
CA ALA A 185 18.88 -9.56 -17.91
C ALA A 185 19.60 -10.59 -17.03
N GLU A 186 19.11 -10.79 -15.79
CA GLU A 186 19.62 -11.78 -14.84
C GLU A 186 19.09 -13.21 -15.11
N GLY A 187 18.23 -13.42 -16.11
CA GLY A 187 17.60 -14.72 -16.40
C GLY A 187 16.68 -15.24 -15.29
N ARG A 188 16.12 -14.35 -14.46
CA ARG A 188 15.31 -14.69 -13.30
C ARG A 188 13.81 -14.66 -13.54
N LEU A 189 13.32 -14.20 -14.69
CA LEU A 189 11.91 -14.26 -15.00
C LEU A 189 11.46 -15.72 -15.21
N LEU A 190 10.28 -16.03 -14.71
CA LEU A 190 9.57 -17.29 -14.94
C LEU A 190 8.53 -17.11 -16.06
N TYR A 191 7.96 -18.21 -16.52
CA TYR A 191 6.87 -18.20 -17.50
C TYR A 191 7.26 -17.47 -18.80
N ASP A 192 8.48 -17.70 -19.28
CA ASP A 192 9.07 -17.08 -20.48
C ASP A 192 9.02 -15.54 -20.45
N GLY A 193 9.01 -14.96 -19.25
CA GLY A 193 8.85 -13.53 -19.02
C GLY A 193 7.44 -13.00 -19.25
N ARG A 194 6.49 -13.83 -19.66
CA ARG A 194 5.11 -13.44 -19.99
C ARG A 194 4.08 -14.04 -19.04
N TRP A 195 4.35 -13.97 -17.74
CA TRP A 195 3.54 -14.57 -16.70
C TRP A 195 2.02 -14.29 -16.85
N TRP A 196 1.63 -13.12 -17.33
CA TRP A 196 0.22 -12.73 -17.52
C TRP A 196 -0.49 -13.46 -18.65
N LEU A 197 0.24 -14.12 -19.56
CA LEU A 197 -0.29 -14.94 -20.66
C LEU A 197 -0.07 -16.44 -20.43
N HIS A 198 0.71 -16.81 -19.42
CA HIS A 198 1.13 -18.20 -19.26
C HIS A 198 0.04 -19.04 -18.57
N PRO A 199 -0.35 -20.19 -19.13
CA PRO A 199 -1.46 -21.01 -18.62
C PRO A 199 -1.20 -21.58 -17.22
N ASP A 200 0.06 -21.74 -16.82
CA ASP A 200 0.43 -22.27 -15.52
C ASP A 200 0.60 -21.21 -14.44
N TYR A 201 0.62 -19.93 -14.82
CA TYR A 201 0.68 -18.87 -13.79
C TYR A 201 -0.57 -18.85 -12.94
N ARG A 202 -0.40 -18.65 -11.66
CA ARG A 202 -1.50 -18.54 -10.69
C ARG A 202 -1.43 -17.20 -9.97
N PHE A 203 -2.59 -16.61 -9.75
CA PHE A 203 -2.69 -15.32 -9.05
C PHE A 203 -2.05 -15.39 -7.66
N ASN A 204 -1.26 -14.38 -7.32
CA ASN A 204 -0.44 -14.29 -6.12
C ASN A 204 0.73 -15.28 -6.02
N SER A 205 1.12 -15.95 -7.10
CA SER A 205 2.36 -16.72 -7.19
C SER A 205 3.52 -15.84 -7.66
N ALA A 206 4.74 -16.22 -7.32
CA ALA A 206 5.93 -15.55 -7.80
C ALA A 206 6.10 -15.74 -9.32
N ALA A 207 6.38 -14.66 -10.03
CA ALA A 207 6.63 -14.65 -11.48
C ALA A 207 8.12 -14.57 -11.82
N PHE A 208 8.98 -14.70 -10.82
CA PHE A 208 10.44 -14.64 -10.94
C PHE A 208 11.12 -15.50 -9.87
N ARG A 209 12.43 -15.72 -10.03
CA ARG A 209 13.26 -16.40 -9.04
C ARG A 209 13.83 -15.36 -8.07
N PRO A 210 13.44 -15.35 -6.77
CA PRO A 210 14.08 -14.50 -5.75
C PRO A 210 15.56 -14.87 -5.56
N ALA A 211 16.36 -13.99 -4.96
CA ALA A 211 17.78 -14.24 -4.77
C ALA A 211 18.10 -15.22 -3.61
N ARG A 212 17.28 -15.24 -2.56
CA ARG A 212 17.56 -15.97 -1.30
C ARG A 212 16.52 -17.01 -0.91
N MET A 213 15.58 -17.31 -1.80
CA MET A 213 14.57 -18.35 -1.62
C MET A 213 14.07 -18.83 -2.99
N THR A 214 13.36 -19.94 -3.03
CA THR A 214 12.71 -20.38 -4.28
C THR A 214 11.44 -19.57 -4.54
N ALA A 215 10.93 -19.61 -5.78
CA ALA A 215 9.66 -18.97 -6.15
C ALA A 215 8.48 -19.55 -5.34
N ASP A 216 8.49 -20.86 -5.10
CA ASP A 216 7.48 -21.53 -4.30
C ASP A 216 7.56 -21.13 -2.83
N GLN A 217 8.77 -21.01 -2.28
CA GLN A 217 8.96 -20.52 -0.92
C GLN A 217 8.44 -19.08 -0.76
N LEU A 218 8.71 -18.19 -1.72
CA LEU A 218 8.16 -16.84 -1.69
C LEU A 218 6.63 -16.83 -1.76
N THR A 219 6.06 -17.63 -2.65
CA THR A 219 4.61 -17.77 -2.81
C THR A 219 3.95 -18.24 -1.52
N GLU A 220 4.50 -19.29 -0.90
CA GLU A 220 3.97 -19.83 0.36
C GLU A 220 4.19 -18.88 1.54
N ALA A 221 5.35 -18.21 1.64
CA ALA A 221 5.63 -17.23 2.70
C ALA A 221 4.65 -16.03 2.62
N ALA A 222 4.40 -15.51 1.41
CA ALA A 222 3.41 -14.45 1.22
C ALA A 222 1.98 -14.91 1.58
N TRP A 223 1.64 -16.16 1.27
CA TRP A 223 0.36 -16.76 1.65
C TRP A 223 0.27 -16.95 3.16
N ALA A 224 1.34 -17.41 3.80
CA ALA A 224 1.43 -17.52 5.26
C ALA A 224 1.22 -16.17 5.96
N CYS A 225 1.79 -15.08 5.44
CA CYS A 225 1.54 -13.72 5.92
C CYS A 225 0.05 -13.36 5.86
N ARG A 226 -0.64 -13.65 4.75
CA ARG A 226 -2.07 -13.37 4.62
C ARG A 226 -2.92 -14.20 5.59
N ARG A 227 -2.58 -15.48 5.78
CA ARG A 227 -3.23 -16.35 6.78
C ARG A 227 -3.03 -15.82 8.20
N ARG A 228 -1.80 -15.47 8.55
CA ARG A 228 -1.43 -14.93 9.86
C ARG A 228 -2.12 -13.59 10.15
N TRP A 229 -2.11 -12.69 9.18
CA TRP A 229 -2.80 -11.40 9.25
C TRP A 229 -4.30 -11.55 9.51
N SER A 230 -4.94 -12.50 8.83
CA SER A 230 -6.38 -12.77 8.89
C SER A 230 -6.78 -13.74 10.00
N SER A 231 -5.87 -14.14 10.89
CA SER A 231 -6.18 -14.99 12.04
C SER A 231 -7.00 -14.23 13.08
N ALA A 232 -7.85 -14.94 13.82
CA ALA A 232 -8.70 -14.35 14.87
C ALA A 232 -7.87 -13.57 15.91
N GLY A 233 -6.74 -14.13 16.35
CA GLY A 233 -5.84 -13.45 17.30
C GLY A 233 -5.28 -12.15 16.76
N SER A 234 -4.87 -12.10 15.47
CA SER A 234 -4.41 -10.89 14.81
C SER A 234 -5.51 -9.84 14.72
N ILE A 235 -6.72 -10.24 14.29
CA ILE A 235 -7.87 -9.34 14.15
C ILE A 235 -8.22 -8.72 15.50
N VAL A 236 -8.35 -9.53 16.56
CA VAL A 236 -8.67 -9.04 17.91
C VAL A 236 -7.57 -8.10 18.43
N ARG A 237 -6.28 -8.48 18.31
CA ARG A 237 -5.16 -7.62 18.78
C ARG A 237 -5.15 -6.25 18.12
N ARG A 238 -5.43 -6.18 16.82
CA ARG A 238 -5.50 -4.92 16.07
C ARG A 238 -6.77 -4.14 16.37
N ALA A 239 -7.91 -4.83 16.57
CA ALA A 239 -9.18 -4.19 16.93
C ALA A 239 -9.09 -3.35 18.21
N LEU A 240 -8.26 -3.77 19.16
CA LEU A 240 -8.05 -3.09 20.45
C LEU A 240 -7.15 -1.83 20.33
N ASP A 241 -7.28 -1.08 19.22
CA ASP A 241 -6.59 0.19 19.05
C ASP A 241 -7.53 1.39 19.33
N PRO A 242 -7.38 2.06 20.50
CA PRO A 242 -8.22 3.19 20.86
C PRO A 242 -7.94 4.44 20.04
N ARG A 243 -6.74 4.53 19.41
CA ARG A 243 -6.33 5.71 18.64
C ARG A 243 -6.97 5.78 17.27
N THR A 244 -7.28 4.64 16.66
CA THR A 244 -7.82 4.57 15.29
C THR A 244 -9.16 3.81 15.22
N ILE A 245 -9.15 2.50 15.49
CA ILE A 245 -10.32 1.63 15.27
C ILE A 245 -11.43 1.92 16.26
N LEU A 246 -11.10 2.01 17.55
CA LEU A 246 -12.09 2.28 18.61
C LEU A 246 -12.44 3.76 18.76
N ARG A 247 -11.86 4.64 17.94
CA ARG A 247 -12.15 6.09 17.99
C ARG A 247 -13.61 6.42 17.65
N SER A 248 -14.29 5.58 16.89
CA SER A 248 -15.72 5.70 16.65
C SER A 248 -16.40 4.37 16.39
N PRO A 249 -17.70 4.22 16.73
CA PRO A 249 -18.46 2.99 16.47
C PRO A 249 -18.48 2.62 14.97
N LEU A 250 -18.54 3.62 14.08
CA LEU A 250 -18.52 3.40 12.63
C LEU A 250 -17.20 2.76 12.18
N ARG A 251 -16.04 3.27 12.66
CA ARG A 251 -14.73 2.71 12.31
C ARG A 251 -14.60 1.26 12.77
N PHE A 252 -15.06 1.00 13.98
CA PHE A 252 -15.10 -0.37 14.52
C PHE A 252 -16.00 -1.29 13.69
N ALA A 253 -17.20 -0.83 13.34
CA ALA A 253 -18.12 -1.61 12.50
C ALA A 253 -17.53 -1.91 11.11
N VAL A 254 -16.91 -0.91 10.46
CA VAL A 254 -16.22 -1.09 9.17
C VAL A 254 -15.07 -2.08 9.31
N TYR A 255 -14.27 -1.98 10.38
CA TYR A 255 -13.19 -2.92 10.65
C TYR A 255 -13.69 -4.37 10.79
N CYS A 256 -14.77 -4.57 11.57
CA CYS A 256 -15.37 -5.87 11.78
C CYS A 256 -15.99 -6.46 10.51
N ALA A 257 -16.60 -5.63 9.66
CA ALA A 257 -17.17 -6.07 8.38
C ALA A 257 -16.07 -6.38 7.34
N TYR A 258 -15.02 -5.56 7.29
CA TYR A 258 -13.97 -5.68 6.27
C TYR A 258 -13.10 -6.93 6.45
N ASN A 259 -12.71 -7.28 7.68
CA ASN A 259 -11.78 -8.39 7.90
C ASN A 259 -12.31 -9.76 7.39
N PRO A 260 -13.58 -10.17 7.65
CA PRO A 260 -14.13 -11.38 7.06
C PRO A 260 -14.22 -11.32 5.52
N LEU A 261 -14.58 -10.16 4.96
CA LEU A 261 -14.63 -9.96 3.50
C LEU A 261 -13.24 -10.09 2.88
N TYR A 262 -12.25 -9.40 3.45
CA TYR A 262 -10.86 -9.48 3.00
C TYR A 262 -10.33 -10.92 3.05
N ARG A 263 -10.59 -11.63 4.15
CA ARG A 263 -10.23 -13.03 4.28
C ARG A 263 -10.88 -13.87 3.16
N ARG A 264 -12.21 -13.77 3.00
CA ARG A 264 -12.93 -14.51 1.97
C ARG A 264 -12.40 -14.26 0.57
N GLU A 265 -12.18 -13.00 0.20
CA GLU A 265 -11.67 -12.63 -1.12
C GLU A 265 -10.23 -13.08 -1.33
N SER A 266 -9.37 -12.99 -0.31
CA SER A 266 -7.99 -13.46 -0.39
C SER A 266 -7.93 -14.98 -0.61
N TRP A 267 -8.76 -15.75 0.10
CA TRP A 267 -8.84 -17.21 -0.06
C TRP A 267 -9.40 -17.59 -1.42
N LYS A 268 -10.44 -16.92 -1.88
CA LYS A 268 -11.06 -17.17 -3.19
C LYS A 268 -10.09 -16.92 -4.34
N ARG A 269 -9.26 -15.89 -4.23
CA ARG A 269 -8.37 -15.46 -5.32
C ARG A 269 -7.00 -16.16 -5.32
N GLN A 270 -6.58 -16.73 -4.20
CA GLN A 270 -5.29 -17.40 -4.13
C GLN A 270 -5.22 -18.58 -5.10
N GLY A 271 -4.23 -18.57 -5.97
CA GLY A 271 -4.01 -19.65 -6.95
C GLY A 271 -5.00 -19.70 -8.11
N MET A 272 -5.86 -18.69 -8.28
CA MET A 272 -6.73 -18.58 -9.45
C MET A 272 -5.91 -18.47 -10.74
N ARG A 273 -6.44 -19.01 -11.84
CA ARG A 273 -5.89 -18.74 -13.18
C ARG A 273 -6.12 -17.27 -13.52
N LEU A 274 -5.11 -16.65 -14.16
CA LEU A 274 -5.31 -15.37 -14.84
C LEU A 274 -5.71 -15.65 -16.29
N GLY A 275 -6.59 -14.81 -16.80
CA GLY A 275 -7.03 -14.90 -18.19
C GLY A 275 -8.48 -15.33 -18.34
N LEU A 276 -8.93 -15.31 -19.57
CA LEU A 276 -10.26 -15.75 -19.97
C LEU A 276 -10.31 -17.28 -19.90
N GLY A 277 -10.77 -17.80 -18.79
CA GLY A 277 -11.11 -19.21 -18.61
C GLY A 277 -12.59 -19.33 -18.34
#